data_9e51673066a877f1af2f56af48526f2f
#
_entry.id   9e51673066a877f1af2f56af48526f2f
#
_cell.length_a   1.000
_cell.length_b   1.000
_cell.length_c   1.000
_cell.angle_alpha   90.00
_cell.angle_beta   90.00
_cell.angle_gamma   90.00
#
_symmetry.space_group_name_H-M   'P 1'
#
loop_
_entity.id
_entity.type
_entity.pdbx_description
1 polymer ?
#
loop_
_entity_poly.entity_id
_entity_poly.type
_entity_poly.pdbx_seq_one_letter_code
_entity_poly.pdbx_strand_id
1 'polypeptide(L)'
;AVKTAFKRLVNLVPGKGKIIAYDADSNVDECLAKAFTPVERYGLREDSFWRITDLQFSSDRTTWQVLRDGQPWSSFEFPLAGEYNVLNATAAAAMASNYGIESAAIADALMSFKSVKRRLEIRAEIDGITIIDDFAHHPTAIAATLKALRTRYPAARLWAVFEPRSNTLRRKVLQKDLISSLSIADEVVIASIFRPEAVPENERLTTTSVVNGVKKNGKRARELADADAIVESVSPELQSGDVVAILSNGGFGGIYEKLPRKLEQLRGAART
;
A
#
# COMPACT_ATOMS: atom_id res chain seq x y z
N ALA A 1 -12.94 11.54 -17.98
CA ALA A 1 -13.13 12.52 -16.89
C ALA A 1 -11.83 12.73 -16.08
N VAL A 2 -11.20 11.69 -15.48
CA VAL A 2 -10.00 11.82 -14.63
C VAL A 2 -8.82 12.43 -15.40
N LYS A 3 -8.43 11.87 -16.55
CA LYS A 3 -7.36 12.41 -17.39
C LYS A 3 -7.59 13.88 -17.78
N THR A 4 -8.85 14.26 -18.06
CA THR A 4 -9.17 15.65 -18.39
C THR A 4 -8.90 16.59 -17.22
N ALA A 5 -9.19 16.16 -15.99
CA ALA A 5 -8.89 16.93 -14.79
C ALA A 5 -7.38 17.11 -14.60
N PHE A 6 -6.59 16.04 -14.77
CA PHE A 6 -5.13 16.12 -14.70
C PHE A 6 -4.52 16.99 -15.82
N LYS A 7 -5.01 16.89 -17.07
CA LYS A 7 -4.59 17.79 -18.14
C LYS A 7 -4.86 19.27 -17.81
N ARG A 8 -5.98 19.57 -17.17
CA ARG A 8 -6.27 20.92 -16.68
C ARG A 8 -5.34 21.35 -15.58
N LEU A 9 -5.07 20.46 -14.59
CA LEU A 9 -4.12 20.71 -13.50
C LEU A 9 -2.73 21.05 -14.04
N VAL A 10 -2.22 20.29 -15.00
CA VAL A 10 -0.93 20.54 -15.67
C VAL A 10 -0.89 21.96 -16.26
N ASN A 11 -1.98 22.40 -16.91
CA ASN A 11 -2.05 23.72 -17.51
C ASN A 11 -2.23 24.88 -16.52
N LEU A 12 -2.47 24.59 -15.23
CA LEU A 12 -2.49 25.61 -14.18
C LEU A 12 -1.10 25.95 -13.65
N VAL A 13 -0.11 25.09 -13.91
CA VAL A 13 1.26 25.33 -13.45
C VAL A 13 1.87 26.44 -14.31
N PRO A 14 2.35 27.55 -13.72
CA PRO A 14 2.96 28.65 -14.47
C PRO A 14 4.19 28.20 -15.26
N GLY A 15 4.51 28.85 -16.38
CA GLY A 15 5.66 28.52 -17.21
C GLY A 15 7.02 28.61 -16.50
N LYS A 16 7.11 29.39 -15.39
CA LYS A 16 8.28 29.45 -14.51
C LYS A 16 8.25 28.40 -13.38
N GLY A 17 7.15 27.65 -13.26
CA GLY A 17 7.01 26.57 -12.32
C GLY A 17 7.72 25.30 -12.76
N LYS A 18 7.45 24.20 -12.06
CA LYS A 18 8.02 22.89 -12.37
C LYS A 18 7.00 21.80 -12.09
N ILE A 19 7.04 20.76 -12.88
CA ILE A 19 6.24 19.53 -12.70
C ILE A 19 7.20 18.38 -12.44
N ILE A 20 7.04 17.71 -11.31
CA ILE A 20 7.73 16.45 -11.02
C ILE A 20 6.76 15.32 -11.35
N ALA A 21 7.13 14.43 -12.27
CA ALA A 21 6.21 13.44 -12.80
C ALA A 21 6.81 12.04 -12.84
N TYR A 22 6.01 11.04 -12.44
CA TYR A 22 6.40 9.63 -12.49
C TYR A 22 6.70 9.17 -13.93
N ASP A 23 7.73 8.36 -14.08
CA ASP A 23 8.32 7.98 -15.38
C ASP A 23 7.68 6.75 -16.06
N ALA A 24 6.93 5.93 -15.32
CA ALA A 24 6.50 4.62 -15.79
C ALA A 24 4.97 4.47 -15.92
N ASP A 25 4.24 5.55 -16.21
CA ASP A 25 2.79 5.50 -16.44
C ASP A 25 2.40 6.28 -17.71
N SER A 26 1.94 5.57 -18.74
CA SER A 26 1.48 6.14 -20.00
C SER A 26 0.31 7.12 -19.85
N ASN A 27 -0.49 6.99 -18.78
CA ASN A 27 -1.56 7.96 -18.49
C ASN A 27 -0.97 9.30 -18.03
N VAL A 28 0.15 9.26 -17.29
CA VAL A 28 0.90 10.47 -16.93
C VAL A 28 1.47 11.12 -18.18
N ASP A 29 2.07 10.33 -19.10
CA ASP A 29 2.59 10.83 -20.36
C ASP A 29 1.51 11.53 -21.20
N GLU A 30 0.33 10.90 -21.32
CA GLU A 30 -0.80 11.51 -22.01
C GLU A 30 -1.27 12.83 -21.37
N CYS A 31 -1.23 12.91 -20.04
CA CYS A 31 -1.62 14.13 -19.33
C CYS A 31 -0.62 15.27 -19.54
N LEU A 32 0.66 14.95 -19.71
CA LEU A 32 1.75 15.88 -19.86
C LEU A 32 2.05 16.30 -21.33
N ALA A 33 1.43 15.63 -22.30
CA ALA A 33 1.74 15.82 -23.73
C ALA A 33 1.65 17.28 -24.23
N LYS A 34 0.90 18.15 -23.54
CA LYS A 34 0.73 19.58 -23.84
C LYS A 34 1.22 20.47 -22.69
N ALA A 35 2.06 19.95 -21.79
CA ALA A 35 2.64 20.76 -20.74
C ALA A 35 3.58 21.81 -21.35
N PHE A 36 3.41 23.07 -20.98
CA PHE A 36 4.31 24.16 -21.35
C PHE A 36 5.31 24.51 -20.22
N THR A 37 5.08 23.95 -19.04
CA THR A 37 5.95 24.06 -17.88
C THR A 37 7.03 22.98 -17.95
N PRO A 38 8.29 23.25 -17.56
CA PRO A 38 9.33 22.23 -17.47
C PRO A 38 8.90 21.02 -16.64
N VAL A 39 9.10 19.83 -17.20
CA VAL A 39 8.76 18.55 -16.56
C VAL A 39 10.05 17.81 -16.24
N GLU A 40 10.26 17.47 -14.98
CA GLU A 40 11.33 16.57 -14.54
C GLU A 40 10.71 15.21 -14.21
N ARG A 41 11.21 14.15 -14.85
CA ARG A 41 10.77 12.78 -14.60
C ARG A 41 11.50 12.21 -13.39
N TYR A 42 10.77 11.41 -12.60
CA TYR A 42 11.37 10.66 -11.51
C TYR A 42 10.93 9.20 -11.54
N GLY A 43 11.80 8.31 -11.14
CA GLY A 43 11.52 6.89 -11.03
C GLY A 43 12.75 6.02 -11.23
N LEU A 44 12.52 4.81 -11.76
CA LEU A 44 13.55 3.77 -11.90
C LEU A 44 14.14 3.70 -13.33
N ARG A 45 13.57 4.41 -14.28
CA ARG A 45 14.03 4.36 -15.68
C ARG A 45 15.38 5.04 -15.83
N GLU A 46 16.17 4.56 -16.81
CA GLU A 46 17.52 5.06 -17.07
C GLU A 46 17.54 6.53 -17.53
N ASP A 47 16.49 6.96 -18.21
CA ASP A 47 16.32 8.31 -18.75
C ASP A 47 15.62 9.28 -17.77
N SER A 48 15.36 8.87 -16.54
CA SER A 48 14.72 9.75 -15.55
C SER A 48 15.68 10.81 -15.03
N PHE A 49 15.21 12.07 -14.96
CA PHE A 49 15.97 13.19 -14.42
C PHE A 49 16.35 12.98 -12.94
N TRP A 50 15.39 12.45 -12.14
CA TRP A 50 15.58 12.01 -10.75
C TRP A 50 15.51 10.48 -10.74
N ARG A 51 16.64 9.84 -11.06
CA ARG A 51 16.72 8.39 -11.19
C ARG A 51 17.01 7.74 -9.85
N ILE A 52 16.17 6.79 -9.46
CA ILE A 52 16.37 5.93 -8.31
C ILE A 52 17.30 4.78 -8.69
N THR A 53 18.36 4.57 -7.90
CA THR A 53 19.33 3.48 -8.06
C THR A 53 19.62 2.84 -6.71
N ASP A 54 20.29 1.70 -6.70
CA ASP A 54 20.76 0.99 -5.50
C ASP A 54 19.68 0.81 -4.42
N LEU A 55 18.44 0.54 -4.86
CA LEU A 55 17.30 0.35 -3.98
C LEU A 55 17.43 -0.96 -3.20
N GLN A 56 17.51 -0.86 -1.89
CA GLN A 56 17.60 -1.99 -0.97
C GLN A 56 16.53 -1.91 0.12
N PHE A 57 15.94 -3.06 0.41
CA PHE A 57 14.95 -3.21 1.48
C PHE A 57 15.52 -4.10 2.58
N SER A 58 15.44 -3.65 3.82
CA SER A 58 15.73 -4.44 5.01
C SER A 58 14.50 -4.51 5.93
N SER A 59 14.60 -5.23 7.03
CA SER A 59 13.50 -5.41 7.99
C SER A 59 13.07 -4.12 8.67
N ASP A 60 13.98 -3.16 8.84
CA ASP A 60 13.78 -1.93 9.61
C ASP A 60 13.79 -0.66 8.75
N ARG A 61 14.39 -0.72 7.55
CA ARG A 61 14.58 0.46 6.70
C ARG A 61 14.63 0.14 5.21
N THR A 62 14.51 1.17 4.41
CA THR A 62 14.75 1.14 2.96
C THR A 62 15.81 2.17 2.62
N THR A 63 16.79 1.80 1.81
CA THR A 63 17.85 2.70 1.34
C THR A 63 17.89 2.76 -0.17
N TRP A 64 18.20 3.91 -0.73
CA TRP A 64 18.41 4.10 -2.16
C TRP A 64 19.28 5.31 -2.44
N GLN A 65 19.81 5.36 -3.66
CA GLN A 65 20.50 6.51 -4.19
C GLN A 65 19.63 7.21 -5.24
N VAL A 66 19.83 8.49 -5.41
CA VAL A 66 19.18 9.28 -6.46
C VAL A 66 20.26 9.97 -7.30
N LEU A 67 20.18 9.75 -8.61
CA LEU A 67 20.91 10.56 -9.58
C LEU A 67 20.01 11.72 -10.02
N ARG A 68 20.59 12.90 -10.16
CA ARG A 68 19.93 14.07 -10.75
C ARG A 68 20.61 14.39 -12.07
N ASP A 69 19.87 14.34 -13.16
CA ASP A 69 20.41 14.55 -14.52
C ASP A 69 21.66 13.70 -14.78
N GLY A 70 21.56 12.42 -14.43
CA GLY A 70 22.65 11.44 -14.61
C GLY A 70 23.82 11.56 -13.62
N GLN A 71 23.86 12.56 -12.74
CA GLN A 71 24.92 12.76 -11.76
C GLN A 71 24.48 12.32 -10.36
N PRO A 72 25.37 11.72 -9.54
CA PRO A 72 25.05 11.39 -8.15
C PRO A 72 24.59 12.65 -7.40
N TRP A 73 23.42 12.57 -6.75
CA TRP A 73 22.88 13.68 -6.01
C TRP A 73 22.79 13.44 -4.51
N SER A 74 22.17 12.35 -4.08
CA SER A 74 22.04 12.03 -2.66
C SER A 74 21.71 10.56 -2.45
N SER A 75 22.00 10.09 -1.24
CA SER A 75 21.54 8.79 -0.71
C SER A 75 20.52 9.03 0.39
N PHE A 76 19.52 8.18 0.46
CA PHE A 76 18.42 8.30 1.40
C PHE A 76 18.21 7.03 2.18
N GLU A 77 17.73 7.20 3.41
CA GLU A 77 17.26 6.14 4.30
C GLU A 77 15.84 6.49 4.75
N PHE A 78 14.95 5.50 4.75
CA PHE A 78 13.54 5.70 5.04
C PHE A 78 12.96 4.54 5.86
N PRO A 79 12.17 4.80 6.91
CA PRO A 79 11.65 3.75 7.78
C PRO A 79 10.51 2.93 7.16
N LEU A 80 9.97 3.34 6.02
CA LEU A 80 8.84 2.66 5.38
C LEU A 80 9.32 1.71 4.27
N ALA A 81 8.75 0.51 4.25
CA ALA A 81 8.97 -0.47 3.19
C ALA A 81 8.12 -0.18 1.95
N GLY A 82 8.56 -0.72 0.81
CA GLY A 82 7.83 -0.72 -0.45
C GLY A 82 8.28 0.35 -1.45
N GLU A 83 8.43 -0.07 -2.69
CA GLU A 83 8.86 0.77 -3.81
C GLU A 83 8.01 2.04 -3.96
N TYR A 84 6.70 1.94 -3.77
CA TYR A 84 5.80 3.09 -3.86
C TYR A 84 6.12 4.18 -2.81
N ASN A 85 6.63 3.82 -1.63
CA ASN A 85 7.07 4.76 -0.61
C ASN A 85 8.38 5.44 -1.01
N VAL A 86 9.29 4.70 -1.64
CA VAL A 86 10.53 5.26 -2.22
C VAL A 86 10.21 6.25 -3.34
N LEU A 87 9.29 5.88 -4.23
CA LEU A 87 8.82 6.78 -5.30
C LEU A 87 8.22 8.07 -4.71
N ASN A 88 7.35 7.96 -3.72
CA ASN A 88 6.76 9.13 -3.05
C ASN A 88 7.81 10.00 -2.35
N ALA A 89 8.75 9.38 -1.63
CA ALA A 89 9.84 10.08 -0.95
C ALA A 89 10.76 10.79 -1.95
N THR A 90 11.09 10.14 -3.07
CA THR A 90 11.92 10.72 -4.13
C THR A 90 11.21 11.91 -4.80
N ALA A 91 9.93 11.82 -5.09
CA ALA A 91 9.15 12.95 -5.62
C ALA A 91 9.13 14.13 -4.65
N ALA A 92 8.94 13.87 -3.35
CA ALA A 92 8.99 14.92 -2.33
C ALA A 92 10.39 15.54 -2.20
N ALA A 93 11.44 14.71 -2.24
CA ALA A 93 12.83 15.16 -2.20
C ALA A 93 13.18 16.03 -3.42
N ALA A 94 12.78 15.61 -4.62
CA ALA A 94 12.97 16.37 -5.85
C ALA A 94 12.26 17.73 -5.78
N MET A 95 11.03 17.76 -5.27
CA MET A 95 10.30 19.01 -5.10
C MET A 95 10.96 19.92 -4.06
N ALA A 96 11.37 19.38 -2.91
CA ALA A 96 12.07 20.14 -1.86
C ALA A 96 13.39 20.75 -2.38
N SER A 97 14.17 19.99 -3.14
CA SER A 97 15.39 20.47 -3.80
C SER A 97 15.11 21.64 -4.75
N ASN A 98 14.00 21.62 -5.48
CA ASN A 98 13.60 22.72 -6.36
C ASN A 98 13.21 24.00 -5.60
N TYR A 99 12.94 23.90 -4.29
CA TYR A 99 12.75 25.04 -3.39
C TYR A 99 14.04 25.43 -2.64
N GLY A 100 15.19 24.87 -3.02
CA GLY A 100 16.49 25.22 -2.46
C GLY A 100 16.82 24.55 -1.13
N ILE A 101 16.08 23.48 -0.77
CA ILE A 101 16.41 22.72 0.44
C ILE A 101 17.58 21.80 0.13
N GLU A 102 18.62 21.85 0.97
CA GLU A 102 19.82 21.03 0.83
C GLU A 102 19.51 19.54 0.99
N SER A 103 20.21 18.70 0.20
CA SER A 103 19.98 17.25 0.18
C SER A 103 20.20 16.59 1.54
N ALA A 104 21.12 17.07 2.34
CA ALA A 104 21.36 16.58 3.71
C ALA A 104 20.12 16.80 4.62
N ALA A 105 19.54 18.00 4.58
CA ALA A 105 18.34 18.29 5.36
C ALA A 105 17.12 17.45 4.91
N ILE A 106 17.02 17.17 3.59
CA ILE A 106 16.00 16.26 3.05
C ILE A 106 16.23 14.83 3.55
N ALA A 107 17.48 14.37 3.56
CA ALA A 107 17.83 13.02 4.05
C ALA A 107 17.48 12.85 5.53
N ASP A 108 17.83 13.82 6.38
CA ASP A 108 17.49 13.82 7.80
C ASP A 108 15.97 13.80 8.03
N ALA A 109 15.22 14.58 7.24
CA ALA A 109 13.77 14.62 7.31
C ALA A 109 13.13 13.27 6.91
N LEU A 110 13.64 12.61 5.88
CA LEU A 110 13.16 11.30 5.44
C LEU A 110 13.49 10.22 6.48
N MET A 111 14.69 10.20 7.03
CA MET A 111 15.10 9.24 8.06
C MET A 111 14.25 9.36 9.34
N SER A 112 13.89 10.57 9.72
CA SER A 112 13.07 10.84 10.90
C SER A 112 11.56 10.84 10.63
N PHE A 113 11.13 10.50 9.41
CA PHE A 113 9.73 10.58 8.99
C PHE A 113 8.86 9.59 9.77
N LYS A 114 7.81 10.13 10.38
CA LYS A 114 6.75 9.32 10.99
C LYS A 114 5.60 9.16 10.02
N SER A 115 5.28 7.92 9.67
CA SER A 115 4.19 7.62 8.75
C SER A 115 2.86 8.21 9.23
N VAL A 116 1.99 8.48 8.29
CA VAL A 116 0.59 8.80 8.60
C VAL A 116 -0.16 7.54 9.04
N LYS A 117 -1.20 7.72 9.86
CA LYS A 117 -2.07 6.63 10.30
C LYS A 117 -2.58 5.83 9.11
N ARG A 118 -2.70 4.51 9.30
CA ARG A 118 -3.24 3.60 8.30
C ARG A 118 -2.42 3.53 7.00
N ARG A 119 -1.09 3.65 7.11
CA ARG A 119 -0.12 3.43 6.03
C ARG A 119 0.98 2.51 6.55
N LEU A 120 0.80 1.19 6.39
CA LEU A 120 1.63 0.16 7.01
C LEU A 120 1.82 0.42 8.52
N GLU A 121 0.78 0.93 9.18
CA GLU A 121 0.82 1.27 10.61
C GLU A 121 0.80 0.00 11.45
N ILE A 122 1.85 -0.23 12.23
CA ILE A 122 1.87 -1.31 13.22
C ILE A 122 0.92 -0.93 14.34
N ARG A 123 -0.18 -1.67 14.48
CA ARG A 123 -1.20 -1.46 15.52
C ARG A 123 -0.87 -2.19 16.80
N ALA A 124 -0.26 -3.36 16.68
CA ALA A 124 0.15 -4.16 17.82
C ALA A 124 1.21 -5.19 17.41
N GLU A 125 2.04 -5.53 18.36
CA GLU A 125 2.94 -6.68 18.32
C GLU A 125 2.71 -7.51 19.58
N ILE A 126 2.15 -8.71 19.42
CA ILE A 126 1.69 -9.55 20.52
C ILE A 126 2.25 -10.96 20.31
N ASP A 127 3.12 -11.39 21.21
CA ASP A 127 3.70 -12.75 21.22
C ASP A 127 4.29 -13.15 19.84
N GLY A 128 5.00 -12.20 19.20
CA GLY A 128 5.61 -12.36 17.88
C GLY A 128 4.65 -12.25 16.70
N ILE A 129 3.39 -11.91 16.91
CA ILE A 129 2.40 -11.61 15.87
C ILE A 129 2.38 -10.12 15.64
N THR A 130 2.57 -9.68 14.38
CA THR A 130 2.51 -8.26 14.00
C THR A 130 1.18 -7.94 13.31
N ILE A 131 0.41 -6.99 13.83
CA ILE A 131 -0.86 -6.52 13.27
C ILE A 131 -0.65 -5.15 12.63
N ILE A 132 -0.99 -5.05 11.35
CA ILE A 132 -0.75 -3.86 10.52
C ILE A 132 -2.06 -3.34 9.95
N ASP A 133 -2.31 -2.04 10.10
CA ASP A 133 -3.44 -1.32 9.48
C ASP A 133 -2.96 -0.61 8.21
N ASP A 134 -3.63 -0.85 7.10
CA ASP A 134 -3.37 -0.15 5.85
C ASP A 134 -4.67 0.26 5.14
N PHE A 135 -4.68 1.47 4.62
CA PHE A 135 -5.83 2.05 3.92
C PHE A 135 -6.01 1.50 2.50
N ALA A 136 -5.18 0.57 2.05
CA ALA A 136 -5.25 0.00 0.72
C ALA A 136 -6.65 -0.58 0.44
N HIS A 137 -7.28 -0.05 -0.58
CA HIS A 137 -8.65 -0.38 -0.99
C HIS A 137 -8.82 -0.38 -2.52
N HIS A 138 -7.74 -0.49 -3.27
CA HIS A 138 -7.71 -0.72 -4.72
C HIS A 138 -6.73 -1.87 -4.99
N PRO A 139 -6.97 -2.77 -5.97
CA PRO A 139 -6.09 -3.91 -6.22
C PRO A 139 -4.60 -3.53 -6.33
N THR A 140 -4.29 -2.46 -7.05
CA THR A 140 -2.91 -1.96 -7.17
C THR A 140 -2.30 -1.59 -5.82
N ALA A 141 -3.05 -0.89 -4.96
CA ALA A 141 -2.57 -0.52 -3.63
C ALA A 141 -2.45 -1.75 -2.72
N ILE A 142 -3.42 -2.67 -2.75
CA ILE A 142 -3.38 -3.94 -2.02
C ILE A 142 -2.12 -4.74 -2.42
N ALA A 143 -1.86 -4.87 -3.73
CA ALA A 143 -0.67 -5.56 -4.21
C ALA A 143 0.62 -4.89 -3.74
N ALA A 144 0.69 -3.56 -3.80
CA ALA A 144 1.85 -2.81 -3.36
C ALA A 144 2.10 -2.98 -1.85
N THR A 145 1.05 -2.88 -1.02
CA THR A 145 1.11 -3.12 0.44
C THR A 145 1.58 -4.54 0.75
N LEU A 146 0.95 -5.56 0.16
CA LEU A 146 1.31 -6.96 0.43
C LEU A 146 2.72 -7.32 -0.05
N LYS A 147 3.17 -6.77 -1.19
CA LYS A 147 4.56 -6.91 -1.65
C LYS A 147 5.54 -6.25 -0.68
N ALA A 148 5.26 -5.04 -0.21
CA ALA A 148 6.09 -4.35 0.77
C ALA A 148 6.22 -5.16 2.06
N LEU A 149 5.11 -5.74 2.55
CA LEU A 149 5.11 -6.61 3.73
C LEU A 149 5.87 -7.91 3.48
N ARG A 150 5.73 -8.54 2.32
CA ARG A 150 6.49 -9.73 1.96
C ARG A 150 8.00 -9.45 1.91
N THR A 151 8.40 -8.28 1.42
CA THR A 151 9.80 -7.85 1.41
C THR A 151 10.33 -7.61 2.83
N ARG A 152 9.53 -6.94 3.67
CA ARG A 152 9.91 -6.64 5.06
C ARG A 152 9.94 -7.88 5.96
N TYR A 153 9.04 -8.83 5.71
CA TYR A 153 8.85 -10.04 6.51
C TYR A 153 8.90 -11.30 5.60
N PRO A 154 10.06 -11.63 5.01
CA PRO A 154 10.16 -12.64 3.95
C PRO A 154 9.77 -14.05 4.41
N ALA A 155 10.03 -14.39 5.67
CA ALA A 155 9.73 -15.70 6.26
C ALA A 155 8.35 -15.77 6.95
N ALA A 156 7.63 -14.64 7.09
CA ALA A 156 6.36 -14.61 7.78
C ALA A 156 5.25 -15.30 6.99
N ARG A 157 4.33 -15.96 7.68
CA ARG A 157 3.03 -16.29 7.12
C ARG A 157 2.19 -15.02 7.07
N LEU A 158 1.96 -14.52 5.86
CA LEU A 158 1.29 -13.24 5.61
C LEU A 158 -0.21 -13.46 5.48
N TRP A 159 -0.98 -12.80 6.35
CA TRP A 159 -2.43 -12.75 6.33
C TRP A 159 -2.92 -11.44 5.71
N ALA A 160 -3.87 -11.52 4.78
CA ALA A 160 -4.62 -10.38 4.26
C ALA A 160 -6.07 -10.47 4.78
N VAL A 161 -6.42 -9.58 5.69
CA VAL A 161 -7.79 -9.43 6.22
C VAL A 161 -8.41 -8.22 5.52
N PHE A 162 -9.36 -8.47 4.63
CA PHE A 162 -9.83 -7.47 3.67
C PHE A 162 -11.33 -7.18 3.79
N GLU A 163 -11.70 -5.89 3.79
CA GLU A 163 -13.09 -5.42 3.73
C GLU A 163 -13.40 -4.79 2.36
N PRO A 164 -14.27 -5.37 1.53
CA PRO A 164 -14.73 -4.77 0.27
C PRO A 164 -15.77 -3.68 0.55
N ARG A 165 -15.30 -2.43 0.77
CA ARG A 165 -16.12 -1.32 1.24
C ARG A 165 -16.30 -0.19 0.22
N SER A 166 -15.27 0.15 -0.56
CA SER A 166 -15.33 1.25 -1.52
C SER A 166 -16.35 0.99 -2.63
N ASN A 167 -16.89 2.05 -3.24
CA ASN A 167 -17.86 1.92 -4.33
C ASN A 167 -17.34 1.06 -5.48
N THR A 168 -16.05 1.13 -5.79
CA THR A 168 -15.45 0.36 -6.87
C THR A 168 -15.21 -1.10 -6.47
N LEU A 169 -14.74 -1.36 -5.25
CA LEU A 169 -14.45 -2.72 -4.78
C LEU A 169 -15.69 -3.53 -4.40
N ARG A 170 -16.82 -2.89 -4.23
CA ARG A 170 -18.11 -3.60 -4.11
C ARG A 170 -18.65 -4.09 -5.46
N ARG A 171 -17.97 -3.73 -6.58
CA ARG A 171 -18.33 -4.11 -7.94
C ARG A 171 -17.38 -5.15 -8.53
N LYS A 172 -17.91 -6.00 -9.42
CA LYS A 172 -17.12 -7.07 -10.07
C LYS A 172 -16.06 -6.60 -11.07
N VAL A 173 -16.06 -5.31 -11.43
CA VAL A 173 -15.16 -4.74 -12.45
C VAL A 173 -13.67 -4.97 -12.14
N LEU A 174 -13.29 -4.99 -10.86
CA LEU A 174 -11.91 -5.23 -10.41
C LEU A 174 -11.70 -6.63 -9.81
N GLN A 175 -12.65 -7.56 -9.97
CA GLN A 175 -12.61 -8.86 -9.29
C GLN A 175 -11.35 -9.68 -9.65
N LYS A 176 -10.94 -9.68 -10.92
CA LYS A 176 -9.72 -10.39 -11.37
C LYS A 176 -8.47 -9.82 -10.75
N ASP A 177 -8.35 -8.49 -10.77
CA ASP A 177 -7.20 -7.78 -10.21
C ASP A 177 -7.14 -7.95 -8.68
N LEU A 178 -8.30 -7.99 -8.02
CA LEU A 178 -8.41 -8.24 -6.59
C LEU A 178 -7.93 -9.67 -6.23
N ILE A 179 -8.32 -10.68 -7.00
CA ILE A 179 -7.83 -12.05 -6.82
C ILE A 179 -6.30 -12.07 -6.93
N SER A 180 -5.73 -11.48 -7.97
CA SER A 180 -4.29 -11.46 -8.19
C SER A 180 -3.56 -10.74 -7.05
N SER A 181 -4.07 -9.59 -6.59
CA SER A 181 -3.45 -8.81 -5.53
C SER A 181 -3.50 -9.52 -4.17
N LEU A 182 -4.64 -10.10 -3.80
CA LEU A 182 -4.79 -10.83 -2.54
C LEU A 182 -3.97 -12.13 -2.52
N SER A 183 -3.74 -12.76 -3.67
CA SER A 183 -2.94 -14.00 -3.78
C SER A 183 -1.44 -13.81 -3.45
N ILE A 184 -0.99 -12.60 -3.16
CA ILE A 184 0.36 -12.33 -2.63
C ILE A 184 0.48 -12.79 -1.16
N ALA A 185 -0.62 -12.74 -0.40
CA ALA A 185 -0.69 -13.27 0.96
C ALA A 185 -0.79 -14.81 0.94
N ASP A 186 -0.47 -15.44 2.07
CA ASP A 186 -0.60 -16.89 2.25
C ASP A 186 -1.99 -17.28 2.73
N GLU A 187 -2.57 -16.42 3.57
CA GLU A 187 -3.90 -16.52 4.16
C GLU A 187 -4.73 -15.31 3.76
N VAL A 188 -5.92 -15.52 3.26
CA VAL A 188 -6.82 -14.44 2.86
C VAL A 188 -8.16 -14.61 3.56
N VAL A 189 -8.57 -13.58 4.29
CA VAL A 189 -9.89 -13.51 4.92
C VAL A 189 -10.63 -12.30 4.37
N ILE A 190 -11.78 -12.53 3.78
CA ILE A 190 -12.59 -11.48 3.17
C ILE A 190 -13.86 -11.33 3.97
N ALA A 191 -14.16 -10.12 4.44
CA ALA A 191 -15.45 -9.81 5.02
C ALA A 191 -16.54 -9.79 3.95
N SER A 192 -17.78 -10.07 4.34
CA SER A 192 -18.94 -9.85 3.49
C SER A 192 -19.01 -8.39 3.02
N ILE A 193 -19.61 -8.16 1.86
CA ILE A 193 -19.66 -6.82 1.24
C ILE A 193 -20.41 -5.85 2.14
N PHE A 194 -19.79 -4.72 2.44
CA PHE A 194 -20.43 -3.65 3.21
C PHE A 194 -21.56 -2.99 2.40
N ARG A 195 -22.79 -2.98 2.93
CA ARG A 195 -24.00 -2.43 2.31
C ARG A 195 -24.17 -2.90 0.86
N PRO A 196 -24.36 -4.21 0.63
CA PRO A 196 -24.47 -4.78 -0.72
C PRO A 196 -25.64 -4.20 -1.52
N GLU A 197 -26.71 -3.76 -0.85
CA GLU A 197 -27.90 -3.14 -1.43
C GLU A 197 -27.58 -1.83 -2.20
N ALA A 198 -26.48 -1.17 -1.89
CA ALA A 198 -26.04 0.05 -2.57
C ALA A 198 -25.42 -0.20 -3.96
N VAL A 199 -25.30 -1.46 -4.38
CA VAL A 199 -24.77 -1.87 -5.70
C VAL A 199 -25.77 -2.78 -6.39
N PRO A 200 -26.12 -2.55 -7.67
CA PRO A 200 -26.96 -3.46 -8.44
C PRO A 200 -26.42 -4.89 -8.38
N GLU A 201 -27.30 -5.87 -8.21
CA GLU A 201 -26.92 -7.26 -7.99
C GLU A 201 -26.04 -7.82 -9.12
N ASN A 202 -26.40 -7.50 -10.37
CA ASN A 202 -25.65 -7.93 -11.56
C ASN A 202 -24.26 -7.31 -11.70
N GLU A 203 -23.97 -6.23 -10.97
CA GLU A 203 -22.65 -5.56 -10.94
C GLU A 203 -21.85 -5.87 -9.68
N ARG A 204 -22.48 -6.51 -8.69
CA ARG A 204 -21.90 -6.72 -7.37
C ARG A 204 -20.72 -7.68 -7.42
N LEU A 205 -19.66 -7.37 -6.66
CA LEU A 205 -18.57 -8.29 -6.40
C LEU A 205 -19.13 -9.61 -5.83
N THR A 206 -18.59 -10.73 -6.25
CA THR A 206 -18.90 -12.03 -5.67
C THR A 206 -17.71 -12.48 -4.81
N THR A 207 -17.81 -12.30 -3.49
CA THR A 207 -16.76 -12.65 -2.52
C THR A 207 -16.38 -14.11 -2.62
N THR A 208 -17.35 -15.02 -2.77
CA THR A 208 -17.11 -16.45 -3.02
C THR A 208 -16.27 -16.71 -4.29
N SER A 209 -16.49 -15.93 -5.35
CA SER A 209 -15.67 -16.04 -6.56
C SER A 209 -14.23 -15.57 -6.33
N VAL A 210 -14.04 -14.52 -5.51
CA VAL A 210 -12.69 -14.06 -5.11
C VAL A 210 -11.99 -15.12 -4.28
N VAL A 211 -12.66 -15.67 -3.26
CA VAL A 211 -12.14 -16.78 -2.43
C VAL A 211 -11.71 -17.96 -3.29
N ASN A 212 -12.57 -18.40 -4.21
CA ASN A 212 -12.26 -19.52 -5.11
C ASN A 212 -11.10 -19.21 -6.06
N GLY A 213 -11.00 -17.96 -6.55
CA GLY A 213 -9.89 -17.52 -7.38
C GLY A 213 -8.55 -17.52 -6.64
N VAL A 214 -8.54 -17.03 -5.40
CA VAL A 214 -7.35 -17.06 -4.53
C VAL A 214 -6.94 -18.51 -4.21
N LYS A 215 -7.91 -19.40 -3.92
CA LYS A 215 -7.64 -20.82 -3.71
C LYS A 215 -7.04 -21.50 -4.95
N LYS A 216 -7.51 -21.15 -6.16
CA LYS A 216 -6.94 -21.66 -7.43
C LYS A 216 -5.49 -21.23 -7.63
N ASN A 217 -5.08 -20.09 -7.05
CA ASN A 217 -3.71 -19.62 -7.04
C ASN A 217 -2.85 -20.28 -5.93
N GLY A 218 -3.33 -21.36 -5.30
CA GLY A 218 -2.61 -22.13 -4.28
C GLY A 218 -2.55 -21.49 -2.90
N LYS A 219 -3.40 -20.50 -2.63
CA LYS A 219 -3.47 -19.81 -1.34
C LYS A 219 -4.68 -20.25 -0.53
N ARG A 220 -4.61 -20.11 0.81
CA ARG A 220 -5.77 -20.34 1.66
C ARG A 220 -6.65 -19.09 1.68
N ALA A 221 -7.96 -19.27 1.52
CA ALA A 221 -8.89 -18.16 1.50
C ALA A 221 -10.24 -18.56 2.07
N ARG A 222 -10.90 -17.65 2.77
CA ARG A 222 -12.27 -17.81 3.27
C ARG A 222 -13.00 -16.47 3.36
N GLU A 223 -14.31 -16.55 3.28
CA GLU A 223 -15.22 -15.45 3.57
C GLU A 223 -15.78 -15.59 4.98
N LEU A 224 -15.89 -14.49 5.69
CA LEU A 224 -16.53 -14.40 7.02
C LEU A 224 -17.49 -13.21 7.03
N ALA A 225 -18.50 -13.25 7.90
CA ALA A 225 -19.59 -12.29 7.86
C ALA A 225 -19.13 -10.85 8.13
N ASP A 226 -18.34 -10.64 9.17
CA ASP A 226 -17.97 -9.34 9.70
C ASP A 226 -16.66 -9.40 10.52
N ALA A 227 -16.31 -8.26 11.12
CA ALA A 227 -15.11 -8.14 11.94
C ALA A 227 -15.12 -9.07 13.17
N ASP A 228 -16.28 -9.28 13.80
CA ASP A 228 -16.38 -10.13 14.98
C ASP A 228 -16.19 -11.60 14.63
N ALA A 229 -16.82 -12.06 13.55
CA ALA A 229 -16.61 -13.40 13.02
C ALA A 229 -15.13 -13.62 12.60
N ILE A 230 -14.50 -12.60 12.04
CA ILE A 230 -13.08 -12.65 11.68
C ILE A 230 -12.19 -12.77 12.92
N VAL A 231 -12.42 -11.94 13.92
CA VAL A 231 -11.66 -11.98 15.19
C VAL A 231 -11.76 -13.35 15.86
N GLU A 232 -12.96 -13.87 16.00
CA GLU A 232 -13.17 -15.19 16.62
C GLU A 232 -12.55 -16.35 15.83
N SER A 233 -12.62 -16.30 14.51
CA SER A 233 -12.07 -17.35 13.65
C SER A 233 -10.55 -17.27 13.48
N VAL A 234 -9.96 -16.06 13.35
CA VAL A 234 -8.56 -15.87 13.00
C VAL A 234 -7.66 -15.92 14.24
N SER A 235 -8.09 -15.34 15.38
CA SER A 235 -7.23 -15.22 16.56
C SER A 235 -6.63 -16.54 17.06
N PRO A 236 -7.36 -17.67 17.13
CA PRO A 236 -6.79 -18.93 17.58
C PRO A 236 -5.83 -19.59 16.58
N GLU A 237 -5.88 -19.20 15.29
CA GLU A 237 -5.01 -19.75 14.24
C GLU A 237 -3.68 -19.02 14.11
N LEU A 238 -3.59 -17.80 14.66
CA LEU A 238 -2.38 -16.97 14.57
C LEU A 238 -1.24 -17.55 15.43
N GLN A 239 -0.05 -17.51 14.88
CA GLN A 239 1.17 -18.05 15.49
C GLN A 239 2.26 -16.99 15.52
N SER A 240 3.24 -17.17 16.40
CA SER A 240 4.44 -16.33 16.42
C SER A 240 5.12 -16.32 15.04
N GLY A 241 5.49 -15.15 14.57
CA GLY A 241 6.01 -14.92 13.22
C GLY A 241 4.96 -14.58 12.16
N ASP A 242 3.66 -14.61 12.50
CA ASP A 242 2.61 -14.16 11.58
C ASP A 242 2.57 -12.64 11.44
N VAL A 243 2.26 -12.19 10.22
CA VAL A 243 1.98 -10.78 9.92
C VAL A 243 0.56 -10.67 9.37
N VAL A 244 -0.27 -9.89 10.05
CA VAL A 244 -1.68 -9.67 9.70
C VAL A 244 -1.86 -8.27 9.13
N ALA A 245 -2.10 -8.18 7.83
CA ALA A 245 -2.45 -6.93 7.14
C ALA A 245 -3.97 -6.75 7.13
N ILE A 246 -4.47 -5.76 7.85
CA ILE A 246 -5.88 -5.34 7.83
C ILE A 246 -6.03 -4.26 6.78
N LEU A 247 -6.78 -4.56 5.72
CA LEU A 247 -6.91 -3.76 4.51
C LEU A 247 -8.35 -3.23 4.38
N SER A 248 -8.56 -1.95 4.67
CA SER A 248 -9.88 -1.31 4.57
C SER A 248 -9.76 0.21 4.50
N ASN A 249 -10.66 0.87 3.77
CA ASN A 249 -10.81 2.32 3.80
C ASN A 249 -11.90 2.81 4.80
N GLY A 250 -12.35 1.93 5.70
CA GLY A 250 -13.35 2.24 6.72
C GLY A 250 -12.94 1.84 8.12
N GLY A 251 -13.90 1.85 9.03
CA GLY A 251 -13.70 1.47 10.44
C GLY A 251 -13.66 -0.04 10.66
N PHE A 252 -14.03 -0.86 9.67
CA PHE A 252 -14.02 -2.31 9.67
C PHE A 252 -14.51 -2.92 11.01
N GLY A 253 -15.67 -2.46 11.49
CA GLY A 253 -16.29 -2.96 12.73
C GLY A 253 -15.42 -2.88 13.99
N GLY A 254 -14.36 -2.04 13.99
CA GLY A 254 -13.43 -1.91 15.11
C GLY A 254 -12.42 -3.06 15.21
N ILE A 255 -12.14 -3.78 14.11
CA ILE A 255 -11.22 -4.92 14.11
C ILE A 255 -9.81 -4.56 14.60
N TYR A 256 -9.40 -3.30 14.40
CA TYR A 256 -8.08 -2.77 14.76
C TYR A 256 -7.82 -2.80 16.27
N GLU A 257 -8.87 -2.75 17.09
CA GLU A 257 -8.83 -2.85 18.55
C GLU A 257 -9.25 -4.24 19.03
N LYS A 258 -10.23 -4.86 18.35
CA LYS A 258 -10.80 -6.15 18.74
C LYS A 258 -9.80 -7.29 18.57
N LEU A 259 -9.08 -7.34 17.44
CA LEU A 259 -8.12 -8.41 17.18
C LEU A 259 -6.95 -8.41 18.15
N PRO A 260 -6.26 -7.28 18.41
CA PRO A 260 -5.24 -7.21 19.45
C PRO A 260 -5.74 -7.66 20.82
N ARG A 261 -6.87 -7.10 21.27
CA ARG A 261 -7.47 -7.46 22.59
C ARG A 261 -7.77 -8.95 22.70
N LYS A 262 -8.32 -9.57 21.65
CA LYS A 262 -8.60 -11.01 21.65
C LYS A 262 -7.33 -11.84 21.75
N LEU A 263 -6.26 -11.45 21.04
CA LEU A 263 -4.96 -12.12 21.13
C LEU A 263 -4.34 -12.01 22.53
N GLU A 264 -4.40 -10.84 23.15
CA GLU A 264 -3.92 -10.65 24.53
C GLU A 264 -4.66 -11.57 25.50
N GLN A 265 -5.99 -11.69 25.38
CA GLN A 265 -6.81 -12.58 26.19
C GLN A 265 -6.41 -14.05 26.03
N LEU A 266 -6.26 -14.52 24.78
CA LEU A 266 -5.88 -15.90 24.49
C LEU A 266 -4.47 -16.24 24.99
N ARG A 267 -3.51 -15.32 24.83
CA ARG A 267 -2.11 -15.52 25.25
C ARG A 267 -1.94 -15.34 26.76
N GLY A 268 -2.71 -14.45 27.40
CA GLY A 268 -2.74 -14.31 28.85
C GLY A 268 -3.28 -15.56 29.52
N ALA A 269 -4.34 -16.16 29.00
CA ALA A 269 -4.92 -17.39 29.52
C ALA A 269 -4.01 -18.63 29.34
N ALA A 270 -3.11 -18.62 28.34
CA ALA A 270 -2.16 -19.72 28.10
C ALA A 270 -0.92 -19.67 29.03
N ARG A 271 -0.72 -18.57 29.76
CA ARG A 271 0.42 -18.36 30.68
C ARG A 271 0.06 -18.58 32.16
N THR A 272 -1.23 -18.77 32.46
CA THR A 272 -1.77 -19.14 33.77
C THR A 272 -2.08 -20.63 33.84
#